data_0162bb9d3b484b77a7681ef51181b749
#
_entry.id   0162bb9d3b484b77a7681ef51181b749
#
_cell.length_a   1.000
_cell.length_b   1.000
_cell.length_c   1.000
_cell.angle_alpha   90.00
_cell.angle_beta   90.00
_cell.angle_gamma   90.00
#
_symmetry.space_group_name_H-M   'P 1'
#
loop_
_entity.id
_entity.type
_entity.pdbx_description
1 polymer ?
#
loop_
_entity_poly.entity_id
_entity_poly.type
_entity_poly.pdbx_seq_one_letter_code
_entity_poly.pdbx_strand_id
1 'polypeptide(L)'
;MSVVPVIDISALHGNDDNAKAAVAAELDHACRDIGFFQITNHGIDAQVIADMYRTSDEFFSLPEAEKRHVAQPSPDTVRGYSSIGEQAFSYSEDVHQPRDLHEKFDVGPVDFDRDNPYFSVENAGPHFLPNQWPQRPAEMEQAWSTYFRAMNNLSRDLMSAFARGLGLDPDYFVDTIDKDISMLRAINYPHMTTPPQPGQMRAGAHTDYGSLTIVRQEEAPGGLEVFTMDGDWIPVPVVPGALVVNIGDLMAQWTNDQWTSTRHRVRTPRPDATGDTRRMSLVFFHQPNYDAMIECLPTCLAPGEEPKYRPISSGDHLTEKFAKTIALTPR
;
A
#
# COMPACT_ATOMS: atom_id res chain seq x y z
N MET A 1 -24.53 -6.68 -6.04
CA MET A 1 -23.39 -5.98 -6.66
C MET A 1 -22.48 -5.59 -5.51
N SER A 2 -21.35 -6.27 -5.38
CA SER A 2 -20.35 -5.88 -4.37
C SER A 2 -19.80 -4.53 -4.79
N VAL A 3 -20.12 -3.51 -4.05
CA VAL A 3 -19.59 -2.15 -4.26
C VAL A 3 -18.54 -1.96 -3.18
N VAL A 4 -17.37 -1.44 -3.53
CA VAL A 4 -16.38 -1.06 -2.53
C VAL A 4 -17.01 -0.03 -1.58
N PRO A 5 -17.26 -0.36 -0.29
CA PRO A 5 -18.01 0.52 0.61
C PRO A 5 -17.22 1.77 0.94
N VAL A 6 -17.94 2.85 1.27
CA VAL A 6 -17.37 4.11 1.76
C VAL A 6 -17.77 4.26 3.23
N ILE A 7 -16.77 4.31 4.11
CA ILE A 7 -16.94 4.31 5.57
C ILE A 7 -16.45 5.64 6.12
N ASP A 8 -17.28 6.30 6.91
CA ASP A 8 -16.90 7.50 7.66
C ASP A 8 -16.20 7.10 8.95
N ILE A 9 -14.90 7.40 9.05
CA ILE A 9 -14.09 7.05 10.22
C ILE A 9 -13.94 8.19 11.24
N SER A 10 -14.69 9.28 11.12
CA SER A 10 -14.60 10.43 12.05
C SER A 10 -14.75 10.04 13.52
N ALA A 11 -15.57 9.02 13.81
CA ALA A 11 -15.77 8.53 15.16
C ALA A 11 -14.50 7.98 15.83
N LEU A 12 -13.51 7.50 15.04
CA LEU A 12 -12.24 6.98 15.58
C LEU A 12 -11.44 8.09 16.30
N HIS A 13 -11.61 9.35 15.90
CA HIS A 13 -10.96 10.52 16.52
C HIS A 13 -11.71 11.07 17.74
N GLY A 14 -12.91 10.55 18.04
CA GLY A 14 -13.74 10.95 19.17
C GLY A 14 -13.45 10.17 20.45
N ASN A 15 -14.30 10.36 21.46
CA ASN A 15 -14.21 9.66 22.76
C ASN A 15 -15.39 8.69 23.00
N ASP A 16 -16.28 8.50 22.02
CA ASP A 16 -17.42 7.60 22.14
C ASP A 16 -17.04 6.19 21.71
N ASP A 17 -16.86 5.30 22.67
CA ASP A 17 -16.49 3.90 22.43
C ASP A 17 -17.55 3.13 21.64
N ASN A 18 -18.85 3.47 21.78
CA ASN A 18 -19.89 2.81 20.98
C ASN A 18 -19.81 3.22 19.50
N ALA A 19 -19.54 4.51 19.23
CA ALA A 19 -19.34 4.99 17.88
C ALA A 19 -18.07 4.38 17.23
N LYS A 20 -16.98 4.25 18.00
CA LYS A 20 -15.78 3.52 17.54
C LYS A 20 -16.07 2.06 17.24
N ALA A 21 -16.82 1.38 18.10
CA ALA A 21 -17.19 -0.02 17.88
C ALA A 21 -18.07 -0.20 16.63
N ALA A 22 -18.97 0.76 16.34
CA ALA A 22 -19.77 0.72 15.12
C ALA A 22 -18.90 0.82 13.85
N VAL A 23 -17.96 1.77 13.81
CA VAL A 23 -16.98 1.88 12.70
C VAL A 23 -16.14 0.62 12.58
N ALA A 24 -15.64 0.07 13.69
CA ALA A 24 -14.87 -1.16 13.68
C ALA A 24 -15.64 -2.36 13.11
N ALA A 25 -16.95 -2.44 13.40
CA ALA A 25 -17.83 -3.49 12.84
C ALA A 25 -18.03 -3.31 11.32
N GLU A 26 -18.18 -2.07 10.83
CA GLU A 26 -18.25 -1.80 9.39
C GLU A 26 -16.96 -2.17 8.67
N LEU A 27 -15.81 -1.84 9.28
CA LEU A 27 -14.49 -2.21 8.75
C LEU A 27 -14.31 -3.73 8.72
N ASP A 28 -14.64 -4.46 9.80
CA ASP A 28 -14.56 -5.92 9.84
C ASP A 28 -15.43 -6.55 8.75
N HIS A 29 -16.66 -6.06 8.57
CA HIS A 29 -17.56 -6.54 7.51
C HIS A 29 -16.94 -6.34 6.12
N ALA A 30 -16.41 -5.16 5.81
CA ALA A 30 -15.77 -4.87 4.53
C ALA A 30 -14.52 -5.76 4.29
N CYS A 31 -13.72 -6.00 5.34
CA CYS A 31 -12.54 -6.87 5.26
C CYS A 31 -12.89 -8.33 4.99
N ARG A 32 -14.00 -8.83 5.54
CA ARG A 32 -14.51 -10.20 5.30
C ARG A 32 -15.14 -10.36 3.92
N ASP A 33 -15.88 -9.35 3.46
CA ASP A 33 -16.63 -9.42 2.20
C ASP A 33 -15.74 -9.26 0.97
N ILE A 34 -14.94 -8.20 0.93
CA ILE A 34 -14.15 -7.87 -0.26
C ILE A 34 -12.68 -7.49 0.05
N GLY A 35 -12.32 -7.23 1.32
CA GLY A 35 -10.97 -6.79 1.68
C GLY A 35 -10.59 -5.41 1.13
N PHE A 36 -11.56 -4.63 0.62
CA PHE A 36 -11.40 -3.28 0.08
C PHE A 36 -12.51 -2.36 0.58
N PHE A 37 -12.16 -1.14 0.93
CA PHE A 37 -13.11 -0.09 1.29
C PHE A 37 -12.51 1.29 1.05
N GLN A 38 -13.32 2.33 1.11
CA GLN A 38 -12.86 3.71 1.08
C GLN A 38 -13.17 4.37 2.42
N ILE A 39 -12.32 5.25 2.88
CA ILE A 39 -12.50 5.97 4.13
C ILE A 39 -12.62 7.47 3.87
N THR A 40 -13.54 8.11 4.57
CA THR A 40 -13.73 9.57 4.59
C THR A 40 -13.52 10.12 6.00
N ASN A 41 -13.35 11.42 6.12
CA ASN A 41 -13.12 12.11 7.40
C ASN A 41 -11.92 11.55 8.18
N HIS A 42 -10.88 11.17 7.44
CA HIS A 42 -9.65 10.57 7.96
C HIS A 42 -8.72 11.54 8.71
N GLY A 43 -9.07 12.82 8.82
CA GLY A 43 -8.34 13.81 9.61
C GLY A 43 -7.01 14.32 9.05
N ILE A 44 -6.57 13.83 7.87
CA ILE A 44 -5.33 14.32 7.26
C ILE A 44 -5.58 15.68 6.62
N ASP A 45 -4.72 16.66 6.92
CA ASP A 45 -4.79 17.99 6.35
C ASP A 45 -4.69 17.94 4.81
N ALA A 46 -5.61 18.62 4.15
CA ALA A 46 -5.62 18.71 2.69
C ALA A 46 -4.34 19.32 2.12
N GLN A 47 -3.65 20.21 2.86
CA GLN A 47 -2.38 20.78 2.44
C GLN A 47 -1.26 19.74 2.44
N VAL A 48 -1.24 18.82 3.41
CA VAL A 48 -0.26 17.72 3.45
C VAL A 48 -0.41 16.84 2.21
N ILE A 49 -1.64 16.53 1.81
CA ILE A 49 -1.91 15.77 0.58
C ILE A 49 -1.50 16.58 -0.65
N ALA A 50 -1.84 17.87 -0.71
CA ALA A 50 -1.52 18.74 -1.84
C ALA A 50 0.00 18.90 -2.04
N ASP A 51 0.77 19.08 -0.96
CA ASP A 51 2.23 19.21 -1.02
C ASP A 51 2.89 17.90 -1.47
N MET A 52 2.38 16.75 -1.01
CA MET A 52 2.82 15.44 -1.48
C MET A 52 2.60 15.28 -2.99
N TYR A 53 1.40 15.64 -3.50
CA TYR A 53 1.11 15.61 -4.94
C TYR A 53 1.99 16.57 -5.73
N ARG A 54 2.07 17.82 -5.30
CA ARG A 54 2.85 18.86 -5.97
C ARG A 54 4.31 18.44 -6.13
N THR A 55 4.95 18.04 -5.04
CA THR A 55 6.38 17.67 -5.09
C THR A 55 6.62 16.38 -5.88
N SER A 56 5.69 15.43 -5.87
CA SER A 56 5.75 14.24 -6.71
C SER A 56 5.59 14.59 -8.19
N ASP A 57 4.65 15.47 -8.53
CA ASP A 57 4.40 15.92 -9.90
C ASP A 57 5.62 16.68 -10.46
N GLU A 58 6.20 17.59 -9.69
CA GLU A 58 7.42 18.30 -10.04
C GLU A 58 8.58 17.32 -10.28
N PHE A 59 8.74 16.30 -9.41
CA PHE A 59 9.78 15.28 -9.56
C PHE A 59 9.60 14.46 -10.85
N PHE A 60 8.41 13.91 -11.10
CA PHE A 60 8.16 13.09 -12.28
C PHE A 60 8.22 13.89 -13.58
N SER A 61 8.06 15.21 -13.52
CA SER A 61 8.21 16.13 -14.66
C SER A 61 9.68 16.44 -14.99
N LEU A 62 10.64 16.05 -14.15
CA LEU A 62 12.07 16.22 -14.43
C LEU A 62 12.52 15.32 -15.61
N PRO A 63 13.58 15.74 -16.33
CA PRO A 63 14.23 14.87 -17.30
C PRO A 63 14.64 13.53 -16.68
N GLU A 64 14.53 12.44 -17.45
CA GLU A 64 14.87 11.08 -17.01
C GLU A 64 16.29 11.01 -16.39
N ALA A 65 17.27 11.70 -16.98
CA ALA A 65 18.63 11.74 -16.49
C ALA A 65 18.74 12.30 -15.07
N GLU A 66 17.90 13.27 -14.71
CA GLU A 66 17.89 13.84 -13.35
C GLU A 66 17.22 12.89 -12.35
N LYS A 67 16.10 12.28 -12.73
CA LYS A 67 15.40 11.27 -11.89
C LYS A 67 16.33 10.09 -11.58
N ARG A 68 17.15 9.67 -12.54
CA ARG A 68 18.11 8.56 -12.37
C ARG A 68 19.25 8.82 -11.39
N HIS A 69 19.52 10.07 -10.97
CA HIS A 69 20.49 10.34 -9.90
C HIS A 69 20.06 9.76 -8.54
N VAL A 70 18.78 9.51 -8.36
CA VAL A 70 18.19 8.86 -7.19
C VAL A 70 17.53 7.54 -7.55
N ALA A 71 18.06 6.85 -8.55
CA ALA A 71 17.59 5.53 -8.94
C ALA A 71 17.72 4.54 -7.79
N GLN A 72 16.82 3.58 -7.76
CA GLN A 72 16.85 2.45 -6.84
C GLN A 72 18.21 1.73 -6.93
N PRO A 73 18.97 1.57 -5.81
CA PRO A 73 20.33 1.03 -5.86
C PRO A 73 20.41 -0.42 -6.36
N SER A 74 19.41 -1.22 -6.03
CA SER A 74 19.28 -2.62 -6.45
C SER A 74 17.81 -3.03 -6.43
N PRO A 75 17.40 -4.08 -7.15
CA PRO A 75 15.99 -4.52 -7.22
C PRO A 75 15.37 -4.88 -5.86
N ASP A 76 16.17 -5.28 -4.89
CA ASP A 76 15.77 -5.63 -3.52
C ASP A 76 15.76 -4.44 -2.56
N THR A 77 16.32 -3.30 -2.97
CA THR A 77 16.33 -2.07 -2.18
C THR A 77 15.21 -1.15 -2.64
N VAL A 78 14.06 -1.22 -2.00
CA VAL A 78 12.89 -0.41 -2.36
C VAL A 78 13.06 1.03 -1.83
N ARG A 79 13.98 1.79 -2.41
CA ARG A 79 14.30 3.19 -2.10
C ARG A 79 14.71 3.92 -3.37
N GLY A 80 14.03 5.03 -3.68
CA GLY A 80 14.34 5.87 -4.83
C GLY A 80 13.51 5.58 -6.07
N TYR A 81 14.00 6.02 -7.21
CA TYR A 81 13.30 6.04 -8.49
C TYR A 81 13.45 4.73 -9.27
N SER A 82 12.35 4.28 -9.87
CA SER A 82 12.33 3.23 -10.88
C SER A 82 11.60 3.72 -12.12
N SER A 83 12.18 3.49 -13.29
CA SER A 83 11.61 3.99 -14.55
C SER A 83 10.56 3.04 -15.15
N ILE A 84 9.89 3.54 -16.20
CA ILE A 84 8.81 2.80 -16.88
C ILE A 84 9.33 1.45 -17.38
N GLY A 85 8.59 0.39 -17.10
CA GLY A 85 8.89 -0.95 -17.57
C GLY A 85 10.01 -1.65 -16.80
N GLU A 86 10.46 -1.15 -15.66
CA GLU A 86 11.42 -1.87 -14.80
C GLU A 86 10.74 -2.93 -13.92
N GLN A 87 9.41 -2.88 -13.78
CA GLN A 87 8.62 -3.82 -12.97
C GLN A 87 7.48 -4.47 -13.75
N ALA A 88 7.03 -5.63 -13.23
CA ALA A 88 5.83 -6.31 -13.65
C ALA A 88 5.18 -6.98 -12.43
N PHE A 89 4.15 -6.37 -11.86
CA PHE A 89 3.46 -6.87 -10.66
C PHE A 89 2.83 -8.25 -10.88
N SER A 90 2.35 -8.53 -12.10
CA SER A 90 1.75 -9.84 -12.46
C SER A 90 2.69 -11.03 -12.23
N TYR A 91 4.00 -10.82 -12.15
CA TYR A 91 4.96 -11.89 -11.87
C TYR A 91 4.87 -12.40 -10.43
N SER A 92 4.36 -11.62 -9.50
CA SER A 92 4.08 -12.11 -8.14
C SER A 92 3.07 -13.25 -8.10
N GLU A 93 2.23 -13.36 -9.15
CA GLU A 93 1.21 -14.41 -9.34
C GLU A 93 1.56 -15.45 -10.42
N ASP A 94 2.83 -15.57 -10.81
CA ASP A 94 3.32 -16.46 -11.86
C ASP A 94 2.70 -16.21 -13.26
N VAL A 95 2.19 -14.98 -13.50
CA VAL A 95 1.58 -14.59 -14.78
C VAL A 95 2.55 -13.74 -15.58
N HIS A 96 3.00 -14.26 -16.72
CA HIS A 96 3.88 -13.56 -17.65
C HIS A 96 3.07 -12.60 -18.54
N GLN A 97 3.09 -11.32 -18.20
CA GLN A 97 2.51 -10.22 -18.99
C GLN A 97 3.60 -9.22 -19.40
N PRO A 98 3.33 -8.35 -20.39
CA PRO A 98 4.21 -7.22 -20.67
C PRO A 98 4.42 -6.37 -19.42
N ARG A 99 5.59 -5.74 -19.31
CA ARG A 99 5.95 -4.90 -18.18
C ARG A 99 4.97 -3.75 -17.97
N ASP A 100 4.79 -3.37 -16.72
CA ASP A 100 3.82 -2.34 -16.32
C ASP A 100 4.18 -0.94 -16.85
N LEU A 101 3.15 -0.15 -17.15
CA LEU A 101 3.28 1.18 -17.77
C LEU A 101 3.25 2.27 -16.69
N HIS A 102 4.21 2.25 -15.79
CA HIS A 102 4.38 3.29 -14.78
C HIS A 102 5.85 3.48 -14.41
N GLU A 103 6.14 4.65 -13.88
CA GLU A 103 7.34 4.96 -13.11
C GLU A 103 6.97 5.23 -11.66
N LYS A 104 7.89 5.07 -10.73
CA LYS A 104 7.61 5.23 -9.32
C LYS A 104 8.79 5.79 -8.55
N PHE A 105 8.48 6.34 -7.37
CA PHE A 105 9.48 6.72 -6.37
C PHE A 105 9.08 6.15 -5.01
N ASP A 106 10.04 5.53 -4.31
CA ASP A 106 9.83 4.80 -3.07
C ASP A 106 10.64 5.40 -1.93
N VAL A 107 10.02 5.50 -0.75
CA VAL A 107 10.71 5.80 0.51
C VAL A 107 10.24 4.84 1.62
N GLY A 108 11.15 4.54 2.55
CA GLY A 108 10.83 3.78 3.76
C GLY A 108 10.73 4.69 4.98
N PRO A 109 10.85 4.11 6.20
CA PRO A 109 10.73 4.85 7.45
C PRO A 109 11.56 6.12 7.48
N VAL A 110 10.97 7.20 7.99
CA VAL A 110 11.60 8.53 8.01
C VAL A 110 12.11 8.90 9.40
N ASP A 111 11.53 8.34 10.45
CA ASP A 111 11.84 8.64 11.85
C ASP A 111 12.33 7.40 12.57
N PHE A 112 13.64 7.25 12.69
CA PHE A 112 14.26 6.21 13.51
C PHE A 112 15.66 6.64 13.96
N ASP A 113 16.08 6.12 15.11
CA ASP A 113 17.41 6.39 15.67
C ASP A 113 18.45 5.48 14.98
N ARG A 114 19.27 6.08 14.12
CA ARG A 114 20.29 5.37 13.34
C ARG A 114 21.41 4.78 14.19
N ASP A 115 21.59 5.26 15.41
CA ASP A 115 22.60 4.75 16.36
C ASP A 115 22.09 3.56 17.16
N ASN A 116 20.79 3.29 17.12
CA ASN A 116 20.20 2.12 17.76
C ASN A 116 20.42 0.86 16.92
N PRO A 117 21.08 -0.18 17.47
CA PRO A 117 21.37 -1.43 16.76
C PRO A 117 20.14 -2.14 16.17
N TYR A 118 18.94 -1.90 16.73
CA TYR A 118 17.70 -2.45 16.19
C TYR A 118 17.49 -2.09 14.72
N PHE A 119 17.82 -0.85 14.33
CA PHE A 119 17.63 -0.34 12.97
C PHE A 119 18.84 -0.54 12.04
N SER A 120 19.87 -1.26 12.51
CA SER A 120 21.04 -1.53 11.68
C SER A 120 20.74 -2.52 10.56
N VAL A 121 21.52 -2.45 9.47
CA VAL A 121 21.40 -3.40 8.35
C VAL A 121 21.69 -4.83 8.80
N GLU A 122 22.54 -5.03 9.80
CA GLU A 122 22.86 -6.34 10.36
C GLU A 122 21.63 -7.01 11.00
N ASN A 123 20.79 -6.25 11.70
CA ASN A 123 19.61 -6.78 12.40
C ASN A 123 18.34 -6.69 11.55
N ALA A 124 18.13 -5.57 10.87
CA ALA A 124 16.90 -5.25 10.14
C ALA A 124 17.01 -5.43 8.62
N GLY A 125 18.14 -5.90 8.09
CA GLY A 125 18.32 -6.01 6.64
C GLY A 125 18.13 -4.66 5.92
N PRO A 126 17.43 -4.63 4.78
CA PRO A 126 17.27 -3.42 3.98
C PRO A 126 16.17 -2.46 4.49
N HIS A 127 15.46 -2.81 5.56
CA HIS A 127 14.20 -2.13 5.93
C HIS A 127 14.41 -0.69 6.40
N PHE A 128 15.57 -0.36 6.99
CA PHE A 128 15.91 0.98 7.48
C PHE A 128 17.08 1.62 6.72
N LEU A 129 17.33 1.19 5.48
CA LEU A 129 18.29 1.88 4.62
C LEU A 129 17.89 3.35 4.39
N PRO A 130 18.87 4.26 4.23
CA PRO A 130 18.60 5.66 3.97
C PRO A 130 17.72 5.87 2.73
N ASN A 131 16.76 6.78 2.84
CA ASN A 131 15.99 7.23 1.69
C ASN A 131 16.86 8.00 0.70
N GLN A 132 16.59 7.88 -0.60
CA GLN A 132 17.25 8.60 -1.67
C GLN A 132 16.45 9.88 -1.94
N TRP A 133 17.01 11.05 -1.67
CA TRP A 133 16.30 12.31 -1.92
C TRP A 133 16.88 13.05 -3.12
N PRO A 134 16.07 13.52 -4.07
CA PRO A 134 16.54 14.31 -5.20
C PRO A 134 16.90 15.73 -4.75
N GLN A 135 17.78 16.38 -5.51
CA GLN A 135 18.07 17.80 -5.28
C GLN A 135 16.89 18.71 -5.66
N ARG A 136 16.02 18.26 -6.55
CA ARG A 136 14.81 18.95 -6.99
C ARG A 136 13.61 17.98 -7.07
N PRO A 137 12.41 18.39 -6.63
CA PRO A 137 12.16 19.66 -5.92
C PRO A 137 12.75 19.65 -4.51
N ALA A 138 13.25 20.78 -4.04
CA ALA A 138 13.96 20.89 -2.75
C ALA A 138 13.07 20.54 -1.54
N GLU A 139 11.76 20.77 -1.65
CA GLU A 139 10.77 20.49 -0.60
C GLU A 139 10.31 19.05 -0.55
N MET A 140 10.77 18.17 -1.46
CA MET A 140 10.28 16.80 -1.57
C MET A 140 10.48 16.00 -0.29
N GLU A 141 11.66 16.03 0.30
CA GLU A 141 11.94 15.32 1.55
C GLU A 141 10.99 15.73 2.67
N GLN A 142 10.76 17.03 2.86
CA GLN A 142 9.88 17.54 3.90
C GLN A 142 8.42 17.14 3.64
N ALA A 143 7.91 17.33 2.43
CA ALA A 143 6.54 17.02 2.07
C ALA A 143 6.25 15.52 2.22
N TRP A 144 7.15 14.66 1.71
CA TRP A 144 7.00 13.22 1.78
C TRP A 144 7.12 12.69 3.20
N SER A 145 8.06 13.21 3.99
CA SER A 145 8.19 12.82 5.40
C SER A 145 6.95 13.23 6.22
N THR A 146 6.37 14.40 5.94
CA THR A 146 5.14 14.85 6.61
C THR A 146 3.96 13.95 6.23
N TYR A 147 3.82 13.62 4.95
CA TYR A 147 2.77 12.70 4.49
C TYR A 147 2.96 11.29 5.05
N PHE A 148 4.21 10.78 5.09
CA PHE A 148 4.53 9.48 5.68
C PHE A 148 4.06 9.39 7.14
N ARG A 149 4.37 10.40 7.96
CA ARG A 149 3.93 10.46 9.37
C ARG A 149 2.42 10.48 9.48
N ALA A 150 1.74 11.25 8.63
CA ALA A 150 0.27 11.31 8.61
C ALA A 150 -0.35 9.95 8.27
N MET A 151 0.19 9.25 7.26
CA MET A 151 -0.27 7.92 6.88
C MET A 151 0.03 6.89 7.97
N ASN A 152 1.20 6.96 8.62
CA ASN A 152 1.56 6.06 9.69
C ASN A 152 0.63 6.22 10.91
N ASN A 153 0.30 7.45 11.29
CA ASN A 153 -0.69 7.70 12.34
C ASN A 153 -2.08 7.16 11.97
N LEU A 154 -2.55 7.43 10.75
CA LEU A 154 -3.83 6.89 10.26
C LEU A 154 -3.82 5.34 10.25
N SER A 155 -2.71 4.72 9.89
CA SER A 155 -2.58 3.25 9.94
C SER A 155 -2.72 2.72 11.37
N ARG A 156 -2.16 3.39 12.37
CA ARG A 156 -2.31 3.03 13.80
C ARG A 156 -3.76 3.13 14.25
N ASP A 157 -4.48 4.19 13.85
CA ASP A 157 -5.90 4.34 14.15
C ASP A 157 -6.72 3.21 13.52
N LEU A 158 -6.42 2.85 12.26
CA LEU A 158 -7.07 1.73 11.57
C LEU A 158 -6.72 0.39 12.22
N MET A 159 -5.47 0.14 12.62
CA MET A 159 -5.06 -1.08 13.30
C MET A 159 -5.75 -1.24 14.67
N SER A 160 -5.95 -0.14 15.41
CA SER A 160 -6.76 -0.14 16.64
C SER A 160 -8.24 -0.46 16.38
N ALA A 161 -8.81 0.10 15.30
CA ALA A 161 -10.17 -0.22 14.88
C ALA A 161 -10.28 -1.69 14.42
N PHE A 162 -9.28 -2.21 13.73
CA PHE A 162 -9.20 -3.61 13.32
C PHE A 162 -9.13 -4.56 14.52
N ALA A 163 -8.35 -4.23 15.55
CA ALA A 163 -8.33 -4.99 16.79
C ALA A 163 -9.73 -5.07 17.42
N ARG A 164 -10.44 -3.95 17.51
CA ARG A 164 -11.84 -3.90 18.00
C ARG A 164 -12.78 -4.76 17.14
N GLY A 165 -12.71 -4.67 15.81
CA GLY A 165 -13.54 -5.45 14.88
C GLY A 165 -13.30 -6.95 14.99
N LEU A 166 -12.08 -7.35 15.34
CA LEU A 166 -11.67 -8.74 15.57
C LEU A 166 -11.95 -9.22 17.02
N GLY A 167 -12.55 -8.37 17.87
CA GLY A 167 -12.84 -8.71 19.28
C GLY A 167 -11.61 -8.77 20.16
N LEU A 168 -10.53 -8.06 19.79
CA LEU A 168 -9.29 -7.93 20.53
C LEU A 168 -9.25 -6.60 21.30
N ASP A 169 -8.28 -6.47 22.23
CA ASP A 169 -7.98 -5.18 22.86
C ASP A 169 -7.59 -4.15 21.78
N PRO A 170 -8.07 -2.90 21.84
CA PRO A 170 -7.71 -1.85 20.88
C PRO A 170 -6.20 -1.63 20.72
N ASP A 171 -5.43 -1.90 21.77
CA ASP A 171 -3.98 -1.71 21.79
C ASP A 171 -3.21 -3.01 21.41
N TYR A 172 -3.92 -4.06 20.99
CA TYR A 172 -3.33 -5.38 20.70
C TYR A 172 -2.12 -5.34 19.77
N PHE A 173 -2.16 -4.47 18.75
CA PHE A 173 -1.10 -4.38 17.74
C PHE A 173 0.00 -3.36 18.07
N VAL A 174 -0.15 -2.55 19.13
CA VAL A 174 0.76 -1.41 19.41
C VAL A 174 2.23 -1.82 19.40
N ASP A 175 2.60 -2.89 20.13
CA ASP A 175 3.98 -3.35 20.25
C ASP A 175 4.52 -3.99 18.96
N THR A 176 3.64 -4.36 18.03
CA THR A 176 4.00 -4.96 16.73
C THR A 176 4.15 -3.95 15.62
N ILE A 177 3.77 -2.68 15.83
CA ILE A 177 3.77 -1.62 14.84
C ILE A 177 4.46 -0.32 15.31
N ASP A 178 5.15 -0.34 16.46
CA ASP A 178 5.81 0.85 17.03
C ASP A 178 7.12 1.21 16.30
N LYS A 179 7.73 0.26 15.60
CA LYS A 179 8.96 0.37 14.80
C LYS A 179 8.77 -0.19 13.39
N ASP A 180 7.64 0.13 12.81
CA ASP A 180 7.14 -0.41 11.55
C ASP A 180 8.11 -0.22 10.37
N ILE A 181 8.08 -1.17 9.43
CA ILE A 181 8.87 -1.13 8.19
C ILE A 181 8.04 -0.69 6.99
N SER A 182 7.09 0.19 7.21
CA SER A 182 6.18 0.73 6.20
C SER A 182 6.91 1.45 5.07
N MET A 183 6.25 1.53 3.92
CA MET A 183 6.77 2.19 2.72
C MET A 183 5.74 3.13 2.12
N LEU A 184 6.23 4.27 1.62
CA LEU A 184 5.44 5.23 0.86
C LEU A 184 5.93 5.25 -0.59
N ARG A 185 5.01 5.19 -1.53
CA ARG A 185 5.25 5.18 -2.97
C ARG A 185 4.37 6.19 -3.68
N ALA A 186 4.96 7.02 -4.53
CA ALA A 186 4.21 7.68 -5.59
C ALA A 186 4.39 6.90 -6.90
N ILE A 187 3.29 6.67 -7.61
CA ILE A 187 3.28 6.00 -8.90
C ILE A 187 2.74 6.97 -9.93
N ASN A 188 3.57 7.32 -10.90
CA ASN A 188 3.18 8.12 -12.05
C ASN A 188 2.84 7.21 -13.24
N TYR A 189 1.63 7.29 -13.71
CA TYR A 189 1.17 6.63 -14.93
C TYR A 189 1.14 7.70 -16.03
N PRO A 190 2.10 7.73 -16.95
CA PRO A 190 2.21 8.80 -17.95
C PRO A 190 1.03 8.83 -18.92
N HIS A 191 0.86 9.96 -19.58
CA HIS A 191 -0.05 10.08 -20.71
C HIS A 191 0.32 9.08 -21.80
N MET A 192 -0.66 8.32 -22.26
CA MET A 192 -0.43 7.31 -23.29
C MET A 192 -0.59 7.91 -24.69
N THR A 193 0.50 7.98 -25.42
CA THR A 193 0.53 8.44 -26.82
C THR A 193 0.41 7.29 -27.83
N THR A 194 0.64 6.06 -27.37
CA THR A 194 0.55 4.84 -28.18
C THR A 194 -0.33 3.80 -27.49
N PRO A 195 -1.07 2.97 -28.23
CA PRO A 195 -1.83 1.87 -27.63
C PRO A 195 -0.93 0.92 -26.86
N PRO A 196 -1.39 0.38 -25.72
CA PRO A 196 -0.65 -0.65 -24.98
C PRO A 196 -0.57 -1.94 -25.80
N GLN A 197 0.41 -2.80 -25.48
CA GLN A 197 0.47 -4.15 -26.02
C GLN A 197 -0.75 -4.96 -25.51
N PRO A 198 -1.17 -6.02 -26.22
CA PRO A 198 -2.22 -6.90 -25.74
C PRO A 198 -1.90 -7.44 -24.34
N GLY A 199 -2.83 -7.25 -23.40
CA GLY A 199 -2.67 -7.65 -22.00
C GLY A 199 -1.79 -6.74 -21.14
N GLN A 200 -1.18 -5.70 -21.70
CA GLN A 200 -0.36 -4.76 -20.93
C GLN A 200 -1.23 -3.85 -20.05
N MET A 201 -0.84 -3.70 -18.79
CA MET A 201 -1.54 -2.92 -17.76
C MET A 201 -0.69 -1.72 -17.30
N ARG A 202 -1.31 -0.77 -16.63
CA ARG A 202 -0.60 0.24 -15.84
C ARG A 202 0.03 -0.36 -14.58
N ALA A 203 -0.72 -1.26 -13.92
CA ALA A 203 -0.20 -2.16 -12.90
C ALA A 203 -0.93 -3.51 -13.06
N GLY A 204 -0.18 -4.59 -13.22
CA GLY A 204 -0.69 -5.94 -13.36
C GLY A 204 -1.48 -6.40 -12.12
N ALA A 205 -2.27 -7.46 -12.27
CA ALA A 205 -3.03 -8.01 -11.15
C ALA A 205 -2.08 -8.59 -10.08
N HIS A 206 -2.31 -8.23 -8.82
CA HIS A 206 -1.52 -8.65 -7.66
C HIS A 206 -2.30 -8.49 -6.36
N THR A 207 -1.77 -9.02 -5.27
CA THR A 207 -2.14 -8.71 -3.89
C THR A 207 -1.04 -7.91 -3.23
N ASP A 208 -1.37 -7.13 -2.19
CA ASP A 208 -0.38 -6.42 -1.38
C ASP A 208 0.17 -7.31 -0.26
N TYR A 209 1.42 -7.08 0.14
CA TYR A 209 2.13 -8.00 1.03
C TYR A 209 1.92 -7.74 2.52
N GLY A 210 1.58 -6.49 2.89
CA GLY A 210 1.55 -6.01 4.27
C GLY A 210 0.28 -6.31 5.05
N SER A 211 0.08 -5.54 6.13
CA SER A 211 -1.15 -5.59 6.91
C SER A 211 -2.29 -4.86 6.19
N LEU A 212 -2.07 -3.62 5.80
CA LEU A 212 -3.02 -2.81 5.02
C LEU A 212 -2.26 -1.89 4.06
N THR A 213 -2.95 -1.47 3.01
CA THR A 213 -2.46 -0.44 2.08
C THR A 213 -3.45 0.72 2.04
N ILE A 214 -2.95 1.95 2.06
CA ILE A 214 -3.75 3.18 1.92
C ILE A 214 -3.39 3.84 0.61
N VAL A 215 -4.38 4.07 -0.25
CA VAL A 215 -4.19 4.64 -1.59
C VAL A 215 -4.97 5.94 -1.75
N ARG A 216 -4.26 7.00 -2.11
CA ARG A 216 -4.89 8.21 -2.67
C ARG A 216 -4.79 8.13 -4.19
N GLN A 217 -5.94 8.06 -4.86
CA GLN A 217 -6.02 7.96 -6.32
C GLN A 217 -6.52 9.26 -6.94
N GLU A 218 -6.10 9.53 -8.18
CA GLU A 218 -6.66 10.60 -9.03
C GLU A 218 -7.73 10.04 -9.97
N GLU A 219 -8.69 10.91 -10.32
CA GLU A 219 -9.67 10.63 -11.36
C GLU A 219 -9.04 10.82 -12.73
N ALA A 220 -8.93 9.74 -13.49
CA ALA A 220 -8.44 9.75 -14.86
C ALA A 220 -8.93 8.49 -15.62
N PRO A 221 -8.92 8.51 -16.96
CA PRO A 221 -9.26 7.33 -17.76
C PRO A 221 -8.40 6.09 -17.40
N GLY A 222 -9.02 4.94 -17.29
CA GLY A 222 -8.45 3.73 -16.70
C GLY A 222 -8.71 3.72 -15.20
N GLY A 223 -7.88 3.06 -14.41
CA GLY A 223 -7.97 3.15 -12.96
C GLY A 223 -7.92 1.82 -12.22
N LEU A 224 -8.09 1.92 -10.91
CA LEU A 224 -8.06 0.79 -10.00
C LEU A 224 -9.30 -0.09 -10.17
N GLU A 225 -9.08 -1.39 -10.28
CA GLU A 225 -10.12 -2.42 -10.28
C GLU A 225 -9.76 -3.49 -9.25
N VAL A 226 -10.78 -4.03 -8.60
CA VAL A 226 -10.67 -5.14 -7.66
C VAL A 226 -11.38 -6.38 -8.21
N PHE A 227 -10.87 -7.55 -7.86
CA PHE A 227 -11.41 -8.83 -8.27
C PHE A 227 -12.36 -9.35 -7.19
N THR A 228 -13.62 -9.53 -7.53
CA THR A 228 -14.67 -9.98 -6.59
C THR A 228 -14.66 -11.48 -6.39
N MET A 229 -15.30 -11.94 -5.33
CA MET A 229 -15.54 -13.37 -5.07
C MET A 229 -16.39 -14.04 -6.17
N ASP A 230 -17.20 -13.26 -6.89
CA ASP A 230 -18.00 -13.74 -8.03
C ASP A 230 -17.17 -13.94 -9.30
N GLY A 231 -15.89 -13.56 -9.28
CA GLY A 231 -14.96 -13.71 -10.41
C GLY A 231 -14.93 -12.54 -11.38
N ASP A 232 -15.47 -11.40 -11.00
CA ASP A 232 -15.55 -10.19 -11.82
C ASP A 232 -14.55 -9.13 -11.40
N TRP A 233 -14.05 -8.36 -12.37
CA TRP A 233 -13.29 -7.14 -12.13
C TRP A 233 -14.24 -5.94 -12.05
N ILE A 234 -14.29 -5.27 -10.91
CA ILE A 234 -15.09 -4.06 -10.71
C ILE A 234 -14.21 -2.83 -10.49
N PRO A 235 -14.57 -1.66 -11.06
CA PRO A 235 -13.83 -0.44 -10.84
C PRO A 235 -14.04 0.09 -9.41
N VAL A 236 -12.96 0.66 -8.82
CA VAL A 236 -13.04 1.41 -7.57
C VAL A 236 -13.29 2.88 -7.93
N PRO A 237 -14.49 3.42 -7.67
CA PRO A 237 -14.81 4.80 -8.02
C PRO A 237 -13.96 5.78 -7.20
N VAL A 238 -13.59 6.90 -7.81
CA VAL A 238 -12.93 7.99 -7.08
C VAL A 238 -13.98 8.79 -6.32
N VAL A 239 -13.92 8.71 -4.99
CA VAL A 239 -14.75 9.54 -4.11
C VAL A 239 -13.93 10.75 -3.67
N PRO A 240 -14.41 11.99 -3.89
CA PRO A 240 -13.67 13.19 -3.49
C PRO A 240 -13.32 13.19 -2.00
N GLY A 241 -12.05 13.41 -1.68
CA GLY A 241 -11.55 13.42 -0.31
C GLY A 241 -11.41 12.07 0.37
N ALA A 242 -11.78 10.96 -0.29
CA ALA A 242 -11.60 9.63 0.29
C ALA A 242 -10.20 9.05 0.00
N LEU A 243 -9.79 8.13 0.85
CA LEU A 243 -8.67 7.22 0.64
C LEU A 243 -9.21 5.80 0.47
N VAL A 244 -8.64 5.05 -0.46
CA VAL A 244 -8.91 3.61 -0.60
C VAL A 244 -8.04 2.85 0.38
N VAL A 245 -8.59 1.84 1.04
CA VAL A 245 -7.85 0.94 1.92
C VAL A 245 -8.10 -0.49 1.49
N ASN A 246 -7.05 -1.29 1.44
CA ASN A 246 -7.14 -2.72 1.23
C ASN A 246 -6.30 -3.52 2.22
N ILE A 247 -6.74 -4.74 2.46
CA ILE A 247 -6.05 -5.73 3.29
C ILE A 247 -4.95 -6.40 2.49
N GLY A 248 -3.78 -6.57 3.10
CA GLY A 248 -2.66 -7.30 2.51
C GLY A 248 -2.55 -8.74 3.00
N ASP A 249 -1.67 -9.51 2.35
CA ASP A 249 -1.49 -10.94 2.57
C ASP A 249 -1.13 -11.28 4.02
N LEU A 250 -0.33 -10.41 4.66
CA LEU A 250 0.09 -10.61 6.05
C LEU A 250 -1.10 -10.51 7.01
N MET A 251 -2.03 -9.57 6.80
CA MET A 251 -3.24 -9.46 7.62
C MET A 251 -4.21 -10.61 7.34
N ALA A 252 -4.32 -11.08 6.10
CA ALA A 252 -5.10 -12.26 5.77
C ALA A 252 -4.56 -13.50 6.52
N GLN A 253 -3.22 -13.66 6.56
CA GLN A 253 -2.57 -14.71 7.35
C GLN A 253 -2.81 -14.55 8.86
N TRP A 254 -2.70 -13.34 9.40
CA TRP A 254 -2.97 -13.04 10.82
C TRP A 254 -4.38 -13.41 11.22
N THR A 255 -5.36 -13.13 10.35
CA THR A 255 -6.78 -13.44 10.57
C THR A 255 -7.19 -14.86 10.13
N ASN A 256 -6.24 -15.73 9.79
CA ASN A 256 -6.48 -17.09 9.33
C ASN A 256 -7.45 -17.16 8.13
N ASP A 257 -7.33 -16.20 7.20
CA ASP A 257 -8.18 -15.94 6.03
C ASP A 257 -9.65 -15.58 6.38
N GLN A 258 -9.91 -15.07 7.58
CA GLN A 258 -11.22 -14.47 7.84
C GLN A 258 -11.38 -13.13 7.12
N TRP A 259 -10.26 -12.41 6.92
CA TRP A 259 -10.19 -11.22 6.07
C TRP A 259 -9.46 -11.56 4.78
N THR A 260 -9.86 -10.92 3.70
CA THR A 260 -9.41 -11.27 2.37
C THR A 260 -8.36 -10.28 1.85
N SER A 261 -7.18 -10.78 1.48
CA SER A 261 -6.26 -10.03 0.62
C SER A 261 -6.71 -10.17 -0.83
N THR A 262 -7.27 -9.10 -1.37
CA THR A 262 -7.98 -9.15 -2.64
C THR A 262 -7.10 -8.69 -3.79
N ARG A 263 -7.11 -9.48 -4.87
CA ARG A 263 -6.42 -9.14 -6.12
C ARG A 263 -6.96 -7.85 -6.69
N HIS A 264 -6.04 -6.98 -7.09
CA HIS A 264 -6.39 -5.70 -7.73
C HIS A 264 -5.40 -5.37 -8.84
N ARG A 265 -5.78 -4.44 -9.71
CA ARG A 265 -4.98 -4.01 -10.86
C ARG A 265 -5.27 -2.56 -11.22
N VAL A 266 -4.40 -1.95 -12.02
CA VAL A 266 -4.66 -0.64 -12.63
C VAL A 266 -4.72 -0.80 -14.13
N ARG A 267 -5.92 -0.57 -14.70
CA ARG A 267 -6.12 -0.67 -16.15
C ARG A 267 -5.50 0.49 -16.91
N THR A 268 -5.09 0.18 -18.12
CA THR A 268 -4.84 1.18 -19.15
C THR A 268 -6.14 1.87 -19.57
N PRO A 269 -6.09 3.15 -20.01
CA PRO A 269 -7.23 3.80 -20.65
C PRO A 269 -7.77 3.00 -21.82
N ARG A 270 -9.04 3.14 -22.10
CA ARG A 270 -9.63 2.58 -23.33
C ARG A 270 -9.02 3.26 -24.56
N PRO A 271 -8.94 2.58 -25.71
CA PRO A 271 -8.39 3.16 -26.93
C PRO A 271 -9.12 4.41 -27.44
N ASP A 272 -10.38 4.58 -27.05
CA ASP A 272 -11.25 5.72 -27.38
C ASP A 272 -11.23 6.83 -26.32
N ALA A 273 -10.42 6.70 -25.28
CA ALA A 273 -10.28 7.73 -24.25
C ALA A 273 -9.71 9.01 -24.86
N THR A 274 -10.38 10.13 -24.60
CA THR A 274 -9.98 11.46 -25.05
C THR A 274 -9.38 12.28 -23.91
N GLY A 275 -8.50 13.21 -24.24
CA GLY A 275 -7.85 14.09 -23.27
C GLY A 275 -6.62 13.49 -22.63
N ASP A 276 -6.17 14.11 -21.54
CA ASP A 276 -5.01 13.64 -20.79
C ASP A 276 -5.35 12.36 -20.01
N THR A 277 -4.56 11.33 -20.22
CA THR A 277 -4.71 10.04 -19.54
C THR A 277 -3.69 9.86 -18.40
N ARG A 278 -2.83 10.87 -18.16
CA ARG A 278 -1.89 10.84 -17.04
C ARG A 278 -2.66 10.75 -15.71
N ARG A 279 -2.13 9.99 -14.80
CA ARG A 279 -2.62 9.93 -13.41
C ARG A 279 -1.47 9.64 -12.47
N MET A 280 -1.68 9.95 -11.20
CA MET A 280 -0.78 9.57 -10.12
C MET A 280 -1.55 8.86 -9.00
N SER A 281 -0.89 7.94 -8.33
CA SER A 281 -1.38 7.33 -7.08
C SER A 281 -0.32 7.51 -6.01
N LEU A 282 -0.76 7.87 -4.80
CA LEU A 282 0.07 7.87 -3.61
C LEU A 282 -0.33 6.65 -2.78
N VAL A 283 0.62 5.77 -2.51
CA VAL A 283 0.38 4.46 -1.90
C VAL A 283 1.22 4.33 -0.64
N PHE A 284 0.59 4.09 0.48
CA PHE A 284 1.26 3.78 1.74
C PHE A 284 1.02 2.32 2.08
N PHE A 285 2.10 1.52 2.09
CA PHE A 285 2.09 0.11 2.46
C PHE A 285 2.47 0.01 3.93
N HIS A 286 1.49 -0.23 4.79
CA HIS A 286 1.74 -0.45 6.20
C HIS A 286 2.25 -1.86 6.44
N GLN A 287 3.38 -1.95 7.15
CA GLN A 287 4.02 -3.20 7.54
C GLN A 287 4.27 -3.17 9.05
N PRO A 288 4.13 -4.27 9.77
CA PRO A 288 4.57 -4.34 11.17
C PRO A 288 6.09 -4.14 11.33
N ASN A 289 6.57 -4.17 12.55
CA ASN A 289 7.99 -4.26 12.87
C ASN A 289 8.59 -5.47 12.15
N TYR A 290 9.85 -5.41 11.71
CA TYR A 290 10.44 -6.52 10.94
C TYR A 290 10.50 -7.83 11.72
N ASP A 291 10.62 -7.76 13.05
CA ASP A 291 10.70 -8.88 13.98
C ASP A 291 9.34 -9.28 14.60
N ALA A 292 8.26 -8.56 14.26
CA ALA A 292 6.92 -8.93 14.70
C ALA A 292 6.53 -10.31 14.18
N MET A 293 6.20 -11.23 15.09
CA MET A 293 5.73 -12.57 14.72
C MET A 293 4.27 -12.53 14.29
N ILE A 294 4.01 -13.02 13.10
CA ILE A 294 2.71 -13.14 12.49
C ILE A 294 2.22 -14.57 12.69
N GLU A 295 1.31 -14.72 13.61
CA GLU A 295 0.66 -16.00 13.94
C GLU A 295 -0.84 -15.79 14.08
N CYS A 296 -1.63 -16.84 13.85
CA CYS A 296 -3.08 -16.75 13.86
C CYS A 296 -3.58 -16.07 15.13
N LEU A 297 -4.38 -15.01 14.96
CA LEU A 297 -4.99 -14.28 16.08
C LEU A 297 -5.93 -15.21 16.87
N PRO A 298 -5.93 -15.12 18.22
CA PRO A 298 -6.70 -16.05 19.06
C PRO A 298 -8.21 -16.02 18.78
N THR A 299 -8.73 -14.87 18.36
CA THR A 299 -10.15 -14.71 18.00
C THR A 299 -10.48 -15.21 16.60
N CYS A 300 -9.48 -15.52 15.78
CA CYS A 300 -9.64 -16.01 14.40
C CYS A 300 -9.47 -17.53 14.28
N LEU A 301 -9.39 -18.24 15.42
CA LEU A 301 -9.26 -19.68 15.46
C LEU A 301 -10.44 -20.28 16.25
N ALA A 302 -11.19 -21.18 15.62
CA ALA A 302 -12.27 -21.87 16.30
C ALA A 302 -11.71 -22.95 17.27
N PRO A 303 -12.43 -23.30 18.34
CA PRO A 303 -11.99 -24.34 19.27
C PRO A 303 -11.72 -25.67 18.54
N GLY A 304 -10.47 -26.16 18.63
CA GLY A 304 -10.04 -27.42 18.01
C GLY A 304 -9.58 -27.30 16.56
N GLU A 305 -9.57 -26.09 15.99
CA GLU A 305 -8.90 -25.84 14.71
C GLU A 305 -7.40 -25.62 14.87
N GLU A 306 -6.63 -26.02 13.86
CA GLU A 306 -5.21 -25.67 13.73
C GLU A 306 -5.07 -24.46 12.83
N PRO A 307 -4.11 -23.55 13.11
CA PRO A 307 -3.82 -22.43 12.22
C PRO A 307 -3.45 -22.90 10.82
N LYS A 308 -3.95 -22.22 9.78
CA LYS A 308 -3.61 -22.52 8.37
C LYS A 308 -2.14 -22.24 8.04
N TYR A 309 -1.55 -21.29 8.73
CA TYR A 309 -0.21 -20.78 8.46
C TYR A 309 0.73 -21.03 9.65
N ARG A 310 1.99 -21.29 9.34
CA ARG A 310 3.05 -21.30 10.35
C ARG A 310 3.43 -19.88 10.72
N PRO A 311 3.81 -19.61 11.98
CA PRO A 311 4.34 -18.31 12.36
C PRO A 311 5.54 -17.91 11.49
N ILE A 312 5.55 -16.64 11.09
CA ILE A 312 6.63 -16.02 10.29
C ILE A 312 6.86 -14.60 10.80
N SER A 313 8.11 -14.10 10.76
CA SER A 313 8.33 -12.68 11.04
C SER A 313 7.84 -11.81 9.87
N SER A 314 7.39 -10.59 10.17
CA SER A 314 6.97 -9.64 9.13
C SER A 314 8.08 -9.37 8.11
N GLY A 315 9.33 -9.23 8.58
CA GLY A 315 10.49 -9.01 7.73
C GLY A 315 10.80 -10.18 6.80
N ASP A 316 10.74 -11.42 7.31
CA ASP A 316 10.94 -12.63 6.50
C ASP A 316 9.83 -12.76 5.45
N HIS A 317 8.56 -12.57 5.85
CA HIS A 317 7.43 -12.58 4.93
C HIS A 317 7.63 -11.60 3.77
N LEU A 318 7.99 -10.36 4.08
CA LEU A 318 8.22 -9.32 3.07
C LEU A 318 9.40 -9.67 2.15
N THR A 319 10.48 -10.20 2.72
CA THR A 319 11.69 -10.63 1.99
C THR A 319 11.37 -11.78 1.02
N GLU A 320 10.62 -12.79 1.46
CA GLU A 320 10.18 -13.89 0.59
C GLU A 320 9.32 -13.41 -0.57
N LYS A 321 8.38 -12.47 -0.33
CA LYS A 321 7.54 -11.88 -1.37
C LYS A 321 8.35 -11.10 -2.41
N PHE A 322 9.31 -10.28 -1.99
CA PHE A 322 10.21 -9.58 -2.91
C PHE A 322 11.10 -10.52 -3.69
N ALA A 323 11.69 -11.53 -3.03
CA ALA A 323 12.55 -12.52 -3.69
C ALA A 323 11.79 -13.23 -4.82
N LYS A 324 10.53 -13.61 -4.59
CA LYS A 324 9.67 -14.23 -5.63
C LYS A 324 9.47 -13.27 -6.81
N THR A 325 9.12 -12.03 -6.57
CA THR A 325 8.88 -11.03 -7.62
C THR A 325 10.14 -10.75 -8.44
N ILE A 326 11.32 -10.66 -7.78
CA ILE A 326 12.61 -10.42 -8.46
C ILE A 326 13.05 -11.63 -9.28
N ALA A 327 12.92 -12.84 -8.75
CA ALA A 327 13.35 -14.06 -9.41
C ALA A 327 12.58 -14.32 -10.73
N LEU A 328 11.34 -13.87 -10.84
CA LEU A 328 10.48 -14.02 -11.99
C LEU A 328 10.60 -12.89 -13.03
N THR A 329 11.31 -11.79 -12.67
CA THR A 329 11.52 -10.68 -13.60
C THR A 329 12.69 -11.01 -14.55
N PRO A 330 12.47 -11.19 -15.87
CA PRO A 330 13.55 -11.43 -16.84
C PRO A 330 14.54 -10.25 -16.83
N ARG A 331 15.83 -10.56 -16.79
CA ARG A 331 16.92 -9.57 -16.87
C ARG A 331 17.06 -9.03 -18.29
#